data_0b287a9c3bd1a0c797194733d739e276
#
_entry.id   0b287a9c3bd1a0c797194733d739e276
#
_cell.length_a   1.000
_cell.length_b   1.000
_cell.length_c   1.000
_cell.angle_alpha   90.00
_cell.angle_beta   90.00
_cell.angle_gamma   90.00
#
_symmetry.space_group_name_H-M   'P 1'
#
loop_
_entity.id
_entity.type
_entity.pdbx_description
1 polymer ?
#
loop_
_entity_poly.entity_id
_entity_poly.type
_entity_poly.pdbx_seq_one_letter_code
_entity_poly.pdbx_strand_id
1 'polypeptide(L)'
;VFDFKNPDYASVFNDRAHNLARIREEPESLTALKKYYAKNYADFIEDWMMTNDPRIQGRSKYMPFLLFPKQREFIEWLEGLIKQQKDGLIEKTRDSGFTYMCGAFAICEWLFSAGSKTGFGSRKQDLVDRSGDPDSIFEKIRFMIKTLPEEFLPDDFNEKKHFAFMRIINPENGSAITGEAGDNIGRGGRSSIYFKDEAAFFERPKLIEAALSENTNVQIDISTVNGVGNPFFIKRHSGKVDVFIFDWRDDPRKDQAWYDNKVATKDPDVVAQEIDRDYFASTEGICIPAKYVKAAVNFCERFKIKPSGMTIAGFDPADDDESSDGKGVIIRKGINVYYCEAWKAGNVTESTRRAYGLCQDERVELLHYDSIGLGAGVKGEIKSIQEINAEKGSRYKLKARGINVGRPPTPDEYYEEDKLCSDMFANLKAELYTKLSRRFRRTYEFVEGIKEHPIDDLISIPNDSELISELSSFKTMHNEAGKVAIESKAALKKRGVMSPNKAEALAVSLDKIQTTTAEAMSNSKVRIF
;
A
#
# COMPACT_ATOMS: atom_id res chain seq x y z
N VAL A 1 14.58 4.30 -34.77
CA VAL A 1 14.29 4.43 -33.31
C VAL A 1 14.73 5.82 -32.89
N PHE A 2 13.82 6.58 -32.24
CA PHE A 2 14.10 7.94 -31.77
C PHE A 2 15.14 7.93 -30.64
N ASP A 3 16.14 8.80 -30.72
CA ASP A 3 17.18 8.94 -29.68
C ASP A 3 16.73 9.93 -28.60
N PHE A 4 16.22 9.42 -27.49
CA PHE A 4 15.74 10.24 -26.37
C PHE A 4 16.86 10.97 -25.60
N LYS A 5 18.13 10.55 -25.75
CA LYS A 5 19.28 11.25 -25.15
C LYS A 5 19.68 12.45 -25.95
N ASN A 6 19.63 12.34 -27.31
CA ASN A 6 19.94 13.41 -28.24
C ASN A 6 18.78 13.65 -29.20
N PRO A 7 17.64 14.18 -28.73
CA PRO A 7 16.40 14.20 -29.49
C PRO A 7 16.44 15.22 -30.62
N ASP A 8 16.15 14.76 -31.84
CA ASP A 8 15.86 15.61 -32.99
C ASP A 8 14.35 15.91 -33.09
N TYR A 9 13.88 16.85 -32.26
CA TYR A 9 12.50 17.28 -32.34
C TYR A 9 12.17 18.10 -33.58
N ALA A 10 13.17 18.69 -34.25
CA ALA A 10 12.94 19.46 -35.48
C ALA A 10 12.42 18.55 -36.60
N SER A 11 13.02 17.37 -36.77
CA SER A 11 12.51 16.35 -37.69
C SER A 11 11.08 15.96 -37.38
N VAL A 12 10.75 15.68 -36.08
CA VAL A 12 9.39 15.31 -35.66
C VAL A 12 8.37 16.42 -35.97
N PHE A 13 8.72 17.69 -35.71
CA PHE A 13 7.86 18.81 -36.05
C PHE A 13 7.65 18.97 -37.57
N ASN A 14 8.67 18.74 -38.38
CA ASN A 14 8.54 18.76 -39.81
C ASN A 14 7.62 17.64 -40.32
N ASP A 15 7.74 16.43 -39.81
CA ASP A 15 6.87 15.30 -40.16
C ASP A 15 5.44 15.58 -39.80
N ARG A 16 5.18 16.10 -38.58
CA ARG A 16 3.85 16.53 -38.12
C ARG A 16 3.27 17.62 -39.01
N ALA A 17 4.07 18.60 -39.41
CA ALA A 17 3.65 19.67 -40.31
C ALA A 17 3.24 19.15 -41.69
N HIS A 18 4.01 18.22 -42.25
CA HIS A 18 3.67 17.57 -43.52
C HIS A 18 2.39 16.74 -43.42
N ASN A 19 2.23 15.96 -42.34
CA ASN A 19 1.02 15.17 -42.12
C ASN A 19 -0.20 16.08 -41.98
N LEU A 20 -0.08 17.18 -41.24
CA LEU A 20 -1.18 18.14 -41.07
C LEU A 20 -1.54 18.82 -42.39
N ALA A 21 -0.55 19.20 -43.25
CA ALA A 21 -0.80 19.73 -44.55
C ALA A 21 -1.60 18.77 -45.43
N ARG A 22 -1.21 17.47 -45.44
CA ARG A 22 -1.97 16.42 -46.17
C ARG A 22 -3.42 16.27 -45.67
N ILE A 23 -3.66 16.30 -44.36
CA ILE A 23 -5.00 16.26 -43.79
C ILE A 23 -5.83 17.47 -44.27
N ARG A 24 -5.24 18.66 -44.39
CA ARG A 24 -5.89 19.86 -44.87
C ARG A 24 -6.18 19.84 -46.38
N GLU A 25 -5.31 19.19 -47.15
CA GLU A 25 -5.52 18.98 -48.60
C GLU A 25 -6.59 17.91 -48.87
N GLU A 26 -6.70 16.89 -48.01
CA GLU A 26 -7.63 15.77 -48.14
C GLU A 26 -8.51 15.64 -46.88
N PRO A 27 -9.47 16.56 -46.63
CA PRO A 27 -10.23 16.56 -45.38
C PRO A 27 -11.06 15.29 -45.13
N GLU A 28 -11.46 14.58 -46.18
CA GLU A 28 -12.14 13.29 -46.09
C GLU A 28 -11.30 12.20 -45.40
N SER A 29 -9.99 12.32 -45.49
CA SER A 29 -9.05 11.40 -44.81
C SER A 29 -9.13 11.49 -43.28
N LEU A 30 -9.52 12.66 -42.75
CA LEU A 30 -9.60 12.90 -41.30
C LEU A 30 -10.53 11.93 -40.57
N THR A 31 -11.69 11.61 -41.18
CA THR A 31 -12.66 10.67 -40.61
C THR A 31 -12.04 9.27 -40.48
N ALA A 32 -11.27 8.82 -41.45
CA ALA A 32 -10.57 7.55 -41.41
C ALA A 32 -9.45 7.55 -40.35
N LEU A 33 -8.71 8.67 -40.26
CA LEU A 33 -7.67 8.86 -39.23
C LEU A 33 -8.25 8.88 -37.81
N LYS A 34 -9.34 9.62 -37.57
CA LYS A 34 -10.03 9.60 -36.26
C LYS A 34 -10.47 8.19 -35.89
N LYS A 35 -10.97 7.37 -36.84
CA LYS A 35 -11.33 5.95 -36.61
C LYS A 35 -10.11 5.07 -36.33
N TYR A 36 -8.97 5.37 -36.96
CA TYR A 36 -7.70 4.68 -36.68
C TYR A 36 -7.24 4.99 -35.26
N TYR A 37 -7.14 6.27 -34.89
CA TYR A 37 -6.68 6.69 -33.58
C TYR A 37 -7.62 6.27 -32.45
N ALA A 38 -8.90 6.11 -32.69
CA ALA A 38 -9.86 5.55 -31.74
C ALA A 38 -9.52 4.11 -31.30
N LYS A 39 -8.60 3.44 -32.01
CA LYS A 39 -8.12 2.08 -31.72
C LYS A 39 -6.63 2.04 -31.45
N ASN A 40 -5.93 3.15 -31.53
CA ASN A 40 -4.48 3.26 -31.45
C ASN A 40 -4.11 4.56 -30.72
N TYR A 41 -4.41 4.62 -29.42
CA TYR A 41 -4.19 5.83 -28.60
C TYR A 41 -2.72 6.22 -28.53
N ALA A 42 -1.83 5.24 -28.43
CA ALA A 42 -0.39 5.50 -28.39
C ALA A 42 0.10 6.25 -29.64
N ASP A 43 -0.41 5.88 -30.83
CA ASP A 43 -0.06 6.56 -32.10
C ASP A 43 -0.58 8.00 -32.11
N PHE A 44 -1.82 8.22 -31.63
CA PHE A 44 -2.36 9.59 -31.54
C PHE A 44 -1.53 10.48 -30.62
N ILE A 45 -1.10 9.94 -29.49
CA ILE A 45 -0.26 10.66 -28.53
C ILE A 45 1.06 11.06 -29.18
N GLU A 46 1.75 10.12 -29.83
CA GLU A 46 3.04 10.37 -30.48
C GLU A 46 2.94 11.30 -31.69
N ASP A 47 1.87 11.18 -32.48
CA ASP A 47 1.68 11.99 -33.67
C ASP A 47 1.28 13.44 -33.37
N TRP A 48 0.48 13.69 -32.33
CA TRP A 48 -0.16 15.01 -32.18
C TRP A 48 0.01 15.67 -30.83
N MET A 49 0.21 14.92 -29.72
CA MET A 49 0.27 15.55 -28.40
C MET A 49 1.63 16.17 -28.10
N MET A 50 1.61 17.15 -27.22
CA MET A 50 2.78 17.86 -26.74
C MET A 50 2.96 17.63 -25.23
N THR A 51 4.21 17.69 -24.76
CA THR A 51 4.54 17.71 -23.34
C THR A 51 5.44 18.89 -22.99
N ASN A 52 5.54 19.21 -21.71
CA ASN A 52 6.36 20.31 -21.19
C ASN A 52 7.28 19.81 -20.07
N ASP A 53 8.56 20.18 -20.15
CA ASP A 53 9.48 20.04 -19.04
C ASP A 53 10.21 21.38 -18.79
N PRO A 54 9.84 22.12 -17.74
CA PRO A 54 10.44 23.45 -17.46
C PRO A 54 11.93 23.38 -17.09
N ARG A 55 12.46 22.20 -16.77
CA ARG A 55 13.86 21.99 -16.38
C ARG A 55 14.82 21.97 -17.57
N ILE A 56 14.29 21.81 -18.78
CA ILE A 56 15.11 21.75 -19.99
C ILE A 56 15.75 23.12 -20.25
N GLN A 57 17.05 23.11 -20.46
CA GLN A 57 17.85 24.31 -20.80
C GLN A 57 18.37 24.22 -22.22
N GLY A 58 18.59 25.39 -22.86
CA GLY A 58 19.21 25.48 -24.19
C GLY A 58 18.33 25.10 -25.38
N ARG A 59 17.05 24.68 -25.15
CA ARG A 59 16.06 24.39 -26.19
C ARG A 59 14.64 24.67 -25.72
N SER A 60 13.65 24.48 -26.59
CA SER A 60 12.23 24.60 -26.22
C SER A 60 11.88 23.69 -25.05
N LYS A 61 11.09 24.19 -24.12
CA LYS A 61 10.50 23.43 -23.00
C LYS A 61 9.27 22.63 -23.44
N TYR A 62 8.69 22.99 -24.58
CA TYR A 62 7.59 22.31 -25.22
C TYR A 62 8.12 21.38 -26.30
N MET A 63 7.74 20.10 -26.24
CA MET A 63 8.23 19.08 -27.14
C MET A 63 7.13 18.10 -27.54
N PRO A 64 7.26 17.41 -28.67
CA PRO A 64 6.41 16.29 -29.03
C PRO A 64 6.37 15.25 -27.91
N PHE A 65 5.19 14.73 -27.60
CA PHE A 65 5.03 13.68 -26.61
C PHE A 65 5.32 12.32 -27.24
N LEU A 66 6.60 12.00 -27.36
CA LEU A 66 7.04 10.69 -27.84
C LEU A 66 7.12 9.73 -26.67
N LEU A 67 6.53 8.56 -26.83
CA LEU A 67 6.45 7.54 -25.78
C LEU A 67 7.73 6.68 -25.77
N PHE A 68 8.25 6.42 -24.58
CA PHE A 68 9.22 5.35 -24.40
C PHE A 68 8.56 4.00 -24.70
N PRO A 69 9.29 2.95 -25.07
CA PRO A 69 8.70 1.64 -25.30
C PRO A 69 7.80 1.19 -24.16
N LYS A 70 8.25 1.36 -22.90
CA LYS A 70 7.48 0.99 -21.71
C LYS A 70 6.25 1.89 -21.48
N GLN A 71 6.29 3.15 -21.90
CA GLN A 71 5.14 4.05 -21.84
C GLN A 71 4.09 3.68 -22.90
N ARG A 72 4.50 3.20 -24.09
CA ARG A 72 3.57 2.68 -25.09
C ARG A 72 2.85 1.43 -24.57
N GLU A 73 3.59 0.47 -23.99
CA GLU A 73 3.00 -0.71 -23.33
C GLU A 73 1.98 -0.30 -22.25
N PHE A 74 2.24 0.80 -21.54
CA PHE A 74 1.31 1.31 -20.53
C PHE A 74 -0.03 1.78 -21.13
N ILE A 75 -0.01 2.50 -22.23
CA ILE A 75 -1.26 2.93 -22.91
C ILE A 75 -2.06 1.71 -23.36
N GLU A 76 -1.42 0.71 -23.96
CA GLU A 76 -2.06 -0.54 -24.39
C GLU A 76 -2.59 -1.34 -23.19
N TRP A 77 -1.88 -1.33 -22.06
CA TRP A 77 -2.31 -1.96 -20.83
C TRP A 77 -3.58 -1.30 -20.27
N LEU A 78 -3.68 0.03 -20.27
CA LEU A 78 -4.89 0.75 -19.84
C LEU A 78 -6.10 0.41 -20.73
N GLU A 79 -5.92 0.36 -22.06
CA GLU A 79 -6.97 -0.07 -22.98
C GLU A 79 -7.44 -1.49 -22.68
N GLY A 80 -6.49 -2.38 -22.33
CA GLY A 80 -6.77 -3.76 -21.91
C GLY A 80 -7.62 -3.82 -20.64
N LEU A 81 -7.31 -3.01 -19.63
CA LEU A 81 -8.05 -2.96 -18.36
C LEU A 81 -9.49 -2.45 -18.55
N ILE A 82 -9.68 -1.40 -19.36
CA ILE A 82 -11.04 -0.91 -19.68
C ILE A 82 -11.87 -1.99 -20.34
N LYS A 83 -11.31 -2.69 -21.35
CA LYS A 83 -12.00 -3.80 -22.04
C LYS A 83 -12.37 -4.94 -21.10
N GLN A 84 -11.53 -5.22 -20.11
CA GLN A 84 -11.74 -6.30 -19.14
C GLN A 84 -12.52 -5.85 -17.90
N GLN A 85 -12.76 -4.55 -17.73
CA GLN A 85 -13.34 -3.93 -16.54
C GLN A 85 -12.61 -4.37 -15.25
N LYS A 86 -11.28 -4.21 -15.25
CA LYS A 86 -10.41 -4.59 -14.14
C LYS A 86 -9.67 -3.40 -13.56
N ASP A 87 -9.47 -3.44 -12.26
CA ASP A 87 -8.61 -2.50 -11.56
C ASP A 87 -7.14 -2.74 -11.88
N GLY A 88 -6.36 -1.66 -11.86
CA GLY A 88 -4.92 -1.69 -12.04
C GLY A 88 -4.17 -0.90 -10.97
N LEU A 89 -2.89 -1.20 -10.84
CA LEU A 89 -1.98 -0.49 -9.96
C LEU A 89 -0.66 -0.21 -10.68
N ILE A 90 -0.20 1.03 -10.62
CA ILE A 90 1.04 1.48 -11.22
C ILE A 90 2.05 1.79 -10.11
N GLU A 91 3.07 0.96 -10.02
CA GLU A 91 4.23 1.18 -9.19
C GLU A 91 5.33 1.81 -10.04
N LYS A 92 5.71 3.03 -9.74
CA LYS A 92 6.65 3.78 -10.58
C LYS A 92 7.78 4.41 -9.78
N THR A 93 8.93 4.65 -10.44
CA THR A 93 9.93 5.59 -9.95
C THR A 93 9.46 7.02 -10.13
N ARG A 94 9.96 7.91 -9.30
CA ARG A 94 9.66 9.34 -9.41
C ARG A 94 10.15 9.90 -10.75
N ASP A 95 9.45 10.94 -11.23
CA ASP A 95 9.80 11.65 -12.47
C ASP A 95 9.79 10.76 -13.71
N SER A 96 8.71 10.00 -13.88
CA SER A 96 8.49 9.05 -14.99
C SER A 96 7.38 9.46 -15.97
N GLY A 97 6.77 10.65 -15.77
CA GLY A 97 5.78 11.22 -16.70
C GLY A 97 4.36 10.64 -16.62
N PHE A 98 4.05 9.77 -15.64
CA PHE A 98 2.75 9.08 -15.60
C PHE A 98 1.54 10.00 -15.50
N THR A 99 1.63 11.14 -14.80
CA THR A 99 0.53 12.12 -14.77
C THR A 99 0.21 12.65 -16.17
N TYR A 100 1.25 12.91 -17.01
CA TYR A 100 1.07 13.28 -18.41
C TYR A 100 0.45 12.14 -19.23
N MET A 101 0.92 10.90 -19.06
CA MET A 101 0.38 9.75 -19.80
C MET A 101 -1.07 9.46 -19.47
N CYS A 102 -1.45 9.51 -18.19
CA CYS A 102 -2.86 9.36 -17.79
C CYS A 102 -3.72 10.51 -18.34
N GLY A 103 -3.19 11.73 -18.35
CA GLY A 103 -3.85 12.88 -18.99
C GLY A 103 -4.01 12.70 -20.50
N ALA A 104 -2.98 12.21 -21.19
CA ALA A 104 -3.03 11.93 -22.63
C ALA A 104 -4.04 10.81 -22.94
N PHE A 105 -4.05 9.75 -22.16
CA PHE A 105 -5.03 8.68 -22.26
C PHE A 105 -6.46 9.22 -22.05
N ALA A 106 -6.67 10.07 -21.05
CA ALA A 106 -7.96 10.69 -20.79
C ALA A 106 -8.43 11.59 -21.95
N ILE A 107 -7.50 12.27 -22.64
CA ILE A 107 -7.80 13.06 -23.83
C ILE A 107 -8.23 12.14 -24.99
N CYS A 108 -7.58 11.00 -25.19
CA CYS A 108 -8.01 10.02 -26.19
C CYS A 108 -9.43 9.50 -25.91
N GLU A 109 -9.73 9.14 -24.65
CA GLU A 109 -11.09 8.78 -24.23
C GLU A 109 -12.09 9.93 -24.46
N TRP A 110 -11.69 11.15 -24.14
CA TRP A 110 -12.50 12.34 -24.32
C TRP A 110 -12.80 12.65 -25.79
N LEU A 111 -11.84 12.40 -26.71
CA LEU A 111 -11.99 12.61 -28.13
C LEU A 111 -12.78 11.47 -28.82
N PHE A 112 -12.45 10.23 -28.51
CA PHE A 112 -12.83 9.08 -29.33
C PHE A 112 -13.88 8.16 -28.70
N SER A 113 -14.20 8.32 -27.41
CA SER A 113 -15.12 7.45 -26.67
C SER A 113 -16.35 8.23 -26.24
N ALA A 114 -17.40 8.24 -27.06
CA ALA A 114 -18.61 9.02 -26.82
C ALA A 114 -19.25 8.68 -25.47
N GLY A 115 -19.60 9.73 -24.70
CA GLY A 115 -20.19 9.60 -23.36
C GLY A 115 -19.26 9.07 -22.28
N SER A 116 -17.96 8.87 -22.57
CA SER A 116 -17.01 8.45 -21.56
C SER A 116 -16.80 9.54 -20.49
N LYS A 117 -16.49 9.10 -19.27
CA LYS A 117 -16.10 10.00 -18.19
C LYS A 117 -14.86 9.48 -17.51
N THR A 118 -13.76 10.21 -17.63
CA THR A 118 -12.51 9.91 -16.93
C THR A 118 -12.39 10.75 -15.66
N GLY A 119 -12.21 10.09 -14.52
CA GLY A 119 -12.01 10.75 -13.22
C GLY A 119 -10.54 10.83 -12.83
N PHE A 120 -10.15 11.92 -12.17
CA PHE A 120 -8.84 12.08 -11.53
C PHE A 120 -9.00 12.46 -10.07
N GLY A 121 -8.24 11.80 -9.20
CA GLY A 121 -8.19 12.11 -7.79
C GLY A 121 -6.77 12.21 -7.27
N SER A 122 -6.52 13.18 -6.38
CA SER A 122 -5.27 13.27 -5.63
C SER A 122 -5.54 13.78 -4.20
N ARG A 123 -4.53 13.68 -3.34
CA ARG A 123 -4.65 14.03 -1.90
C ARG A 123 -5.06 15.48 -1.62
N LYS A 124 -4.72 16.42 -2.51
CA LYS A 124 -5.01 17.86 -2.36
C LYS A 124 -5.59 18.44 -3.65
N GLN A 125 -6.49 19.41 -3.48
CA GLN A 125 -7.15 20.10 -4.58
C GLN A 125 -6.16 20.76 -5.55
N ASP A 126 -5.14 21.45 -5.03
CA ASP A 126 -4.13 22.13 -5.84
C ASP A 126 -3.32 21.18 -6.73
N LEU A 127 -3.19 19.91 -6.34
CA LEU A 127 -2.52 18.90 -7.17
C LEU A 127 -3.41 18.45 -8.33
N VAL A 128 -4.74 18.49 -8.15
CA VAL A 128 -5.69 18.12 -9.20
C VAL A 128 -5.88 19.29 -10.15
N ASP A 129 -6.31 20.44 -9.63
CA ASP A 129 -6.59 21.62 -10.47
C ASP A 129 -6.26 22.92 -9.72
N ARG A 130 -5.23 23.61 -10.20
CA ARG A 130 -4.84 24.96 -9.78
C ARG A 130 -4.56 25.78 -11.02
N SER A 131 -5.42 26.74 -11.27
CA SER A 131 -5.31 27.60 -12.45
C SER A 131 -3.93 28.26 -12.57
N GLY A 132 -3.30 28.09 -13.73
CA GLY A 132 -1.97 28.64 -14.02
C GLY A 132 -0.80 27.87 -13.41
N ASP A 133 -1.04 26.80 -12.67
CA ASP A 133 0.02 25.94 -12.13
C ASP A 133 0.26 24.74 -13.08
N PRO A 134 1.36 24.75 -13.86
CA PRO A 134 1.64 23.68 -14.83
C PRO A 134 1.91 22.31 -14.19
N ASP A 135 2.07 22.24 -12.87
CA ASP A 135 2.28 21.01 -12.15
C ASP A 135 0.98 20.30 -11.78
N SER A 136 -0.18 21.02 -11.78
CA SER A 136 -1.47 20.40 -11.54
C SER A 136 -1.92 19.49 -12.71
N ILE A 137 -2.68 18.45 -12.39
CA ILE A 137 -3.17 17.46 -13.39
C ILE A 137 -3.95 18.15 -14.50
N PHE A 138 -4.90 19.03 -14.15
CA PHE A 138 -5.77 19.68 -15.13
C PHE A 138 -5.05 20.69 -16.01
N GLU A 139 -4.04 21.40 -15.50
CA GLU A 139 -3.24 22.30 -16.35
C GLU A 139 -2.40 21.52 -17.38
N LYS A 140 -1.89 20.35 -17.03
CA LYS A 140 -1.24 19.44 -17.98
C LYS A 140 -2.20 18.97 -19.08
N ILE A 141 -3.44 18.61 -18.71
CA ILE A 141 -4.48 18.19 -19.66
C ILE A 141 -4.88 19.36 -20.54
N ARG A 142 -5.14 20.55 -19.97
CA ARG A 142 -5.47 21.76 -20.73
C ARG A 142 -4.36 22.13 -21.69
N PHE A 143 -3.11 22.06 -21.26
CA PHE A 143 -1.95 22.30 -22.13
C PHE A 143 -1.93 21.34 -23.32
N MET A 144 -2.11 20.04 -23.11
CA MET A 144 -2.13 19.07 -24.19
C MET A 144 -3.28 19.34 -25.18
N ILE A 145 -4.49 19.63 -24.69
CA ILE A 145 -5.65 19.95 -25.57
C ILE A 145 -5.39 21.23 -26.37
N LYS A 146 -4.89 22.30 -25.74
CA LYS A 146 -4.58 23.58 -26.40
C LYS A 146 -3.53 23.48 -27.50
N THR A 147 -2.69 22.48 -27.43
CA THR A 147 -1.61 22.26 -28.42
C THR A 147 -1.97 21.25 -29.50
N LEU A 148 -3.17 20.66 -29.48
CA LEU A 148 -3.66 19.82 -30.55
C LEU A 148 -3.97 20.67 -31.80
N PRO A 149 -3.81 20.11 -33.02
CA PRO A 149 -4.36 20.72 -34.24
C PRO A 149 -5.86 20.87 -34.16
N GLU A 150 -6.38 21.97 -34.73
CA GLU A 150 -7.84 22.29 -34.72
C GLU A 150 -8.68 21.18 -35.34
N GLU A 151 -8.15 20.44 -36.30
CA GLU A 151 -8.79 19.33 -37.00
C GLU A 151 -9.16 18.15 -36.06
N PHE A 152 -8.46 18.02 -34.94
CA PHE A 152 -8.75 16.99 -33.95
C PHE A 152 -9.60 17.48 -32.77
N LEU A 153 -9.78 18.81 -32.64
CA LEU A 153 -10.65 19.33 -31.58
C LEU A 153 -12.12 19.01 -31.90
N PRO A 154 -12.98 18.85 -30.87
CA PRO A 154 -14.40 18.67 -31.06
C PRO A 154 -15.04 19.87 -31.73
N ASP A 155 -16.09 19.63 -32.53
CA ASP A 155 -16.91 20.70 -33.09
C ASP A 155 -17.49 21.60 -31.98
N ASP A 156 -17.55 22.91 -32.21
CA ASP A 156 -17.98 23.92 -31.23
C ASP A 156 -17.16 23.96 -29.90
N PHE A 157 -15.99 23.33 -29.85
CA PHE A 157 -15.16 23.42 -28.67
C PHE A 157 -14.67 24.85 -28.41
N ASN A 158 -14.86 25.29 -27.17
CA ASN A 158 -14.45 26.62 -26.74
C ASN A 158 -13.88 26.56 -25.33
N GLU A 159 -12.60 26.94 -25.16
CA GLU A 159 -11.90 26.90 -23.90
C GLU A 159 -12.66 27.59 -22.76
N LYS A 160 -13.21 28.78 -23.00
CA LYS A 160 -13.93 29.58 -21.98
C LYS A 160 -15.21 28.89 -21.47
N LYS A 161 -15.82 28.04 -22.30
CA LYS A 161 -17.08 27.34 -21.97
C LYS A 161 -16.84 25.94 -21.45
N HIS A 162 -15.82 25.23 -21.99
CA HIS A 162 -15.64 23.80 -21.79
C HIS A 162 -14.49 23.46 -20.86
N PHE A 163 -13.60 24.42 -20.53
CA PHE A 163 -12.66 24.33 -19.44
C PHE A 163 -13.25 24.97 -18.19
N ALA A 164 -13.77 24.16 -17.29
CA ALA A 164 -14.21 24.60 -15.98
C ALA A 164 -13.22 24.07 -14.92
N PHE A 165 -13.31 24.58 -13.70
CA PHE A 165 -12.57 24.07 -12.57
C PHE A 165 -12.90 22.58 -12.35
N MET A 166 -11.88 21.74 -12.31
CA MET A 166 -11.97 20.27 -12.17
C MET A 166 -12.92 19.60 -13.21
N ARG A 167 -13.12 20.22 -14.38
CA ARG A 167 -14.01 19.67 -15.40
C ARG A 167 -13.65 20.15 -16.80
N ILE A 168 -13.55 19.20 -17.73
CA ILE A 168 -13.39 19.46 -19.18
C ILE A 168 -14.46 18.65 -19.91
N ILE A 169 -15.24 19.32 -20.79
CA ILE A 169 -16.37 18.72 -21.48
C ILE A 169 -16.10 18.71 -22.98
N ASN A 170 -16.41 17.60 -23.63
CA ASN A 170 -16.48 17.51 -25.07
C ASN A 170 -17.92 17.83 -25.53
N PRO A 171 -18.16 18.97 -26.24
CA PRO A 171 -19.49 19.35 -26.64
C PRO A 171 -20.05 18.46 -27.75
N GLU A 172 -19.22 17.81 -28.54
CA GLU A 172 -19.61 17.00 -29.69
C GLU A 172 -20.18 15.64 -29.28
N ASN A 173 -19.50 14.95 -28.33
CA ASN A 173 -19.84 13.58 -27.99
C ASN A 173 -20.27 13.35 -26.52
N GLY A 174 -20.32 14.42 -25.72
CA GLY A 174 -20.77 14.39 -24.33
C GLY A 174 -19.77 13.76 -23.32
N SER A 175 -18.56 13.38 -23.75
CA SER A 175 -17.54 12.87 -22.86
C SER A 175 -16.97 13.97 -21.95
N ALA A 176 -16.41 13.57 -20.81
CA ALA A 176 -15.90 14.51 -19.82
C ALA A 176 -14.67 13.98 -19.08
N ILE A 177 -13.80 14.91 -18.70
CA ILE A 177 -12.72 14.67 -17.74
C ILE A 177 -13.06 15.43 -16.46
N THR A 178 -13.05 14.76 -15.32
CA THR A 178 -13.45 15.33 -14.02
C THR A 178 -12.39 15.13 -12.96
N GLY A 179 -12.29 16.08 -12.02
CA GLY A 179 -11.34 16.03 -10.91
C GLY A 179 -12.01 16.04 -9.55
N GLU A 180 -11.41 15.40 -8.57
CA GLU A 180 -11.82 15.38 -7.18
C GLU A 180 -10.59 15.36 -6.29
N ALA A 181 -10.70 15.74 -5.01
CA ALA A 181 -9.58 15.78 -4.10
C ALA A 181 -9.94 15.31 -2.69
N GLY A 182 -8.96 14.70 -2.01
CA GLY A 182 -9.09 14.28 -0.62
C GLY A 182 -10.28 13.33 -0.39
N ASP A 183 -11.06 13.59 0.64
CA ASP A 183 -12.22 12.75 1.02
C ASP A 183 -13.41 12.81 0.05
N ASN A 184 -13.38 13.74 -0.93
CA ASN A 184 -14.43 13.86 -1.94
C ASN A 184 -14.23 12.93 -3.14
N ILE A 185 -13.09 12.26 -3.21
CA ILE A 185 -12.79 11.30 -4.29
C ILE A 185 -13.86 10.20 -4.32
N GLY A 186 -14.41 9.96 -5.52
CA GLY A 186 -15.47 8.99 -5.78
C GLY A 186 -16.88 9.47 -5.46
N ARG A 187 -17.09 10.73 -5.09
CA ARG A 187 -18.43 11.28 -4.77
C ARG A 187 -19.06 12.09 -5.91
N GLY A 188 -18.31 12.40 -6.95
CA GLY A 188 -18.77 13.20 -8.12
C GLY A 188 -19.54 12.42 -9.19
N GLY A 189 -19.93 11.18 -8.91
CA GLY A 189 -20.72 10.35 -9.81
C GLY A 189 -19.89 9.29 -10.57
N ARG A 190 -20.56 8.58 -11.49
CA ARG A 190 -19.97 7.44 -12.20
C ARG A 190 -18.90 7.87 -13.21
N SER A 191 -17.87 7.02 -13.38
CA SER A 191 -16.81 7.19 -14.38
C SER A 191 -16.48 5.87 -15.08
N SER A 192 -16.03 5.97 -16.33
CA SER A 192 -15.57 4.81 -17.12
C SER A 192 -14.25 4.26 -16.57
N ILE A 193 -13.38 5.18 -16.17
CA ILE A 193 -12.08 4.90 -15.53
C ILE A 193 -11.77 6.01 -14.52
N TYR A 194 -11.11 5.67 -13.43
CA TYR A 194 -10.73 6.63 -12.40
C TYR A 194 -9.23 6.48 -12.03
N PHE A 195 -8.46 7.53 -12.19
CA PHE A 195 -7.05 7.61 -11.84
C PHE A 195 -6.88 8.22 -10.45
N LYS A 196 -6.21 7.49 -9.55
CA LYS A 196 -5.84 7.93 -8.20
C LYS A 196 -4.35 8.26 -8.17
N ASP A 197 -4.00 9.53 -8.36
CA ASP A 197 -2.58 9.96 -8.36
C ASP A 197 -2.05 10.13 -6.94
N GLU A 198 -0.83 9.68 -6.70
CA GLU A 198 -0.19 9.58 -5.39
C GLU A 198 -0.95 8.70 -4.38
N ALA A 199 -1.52 7.58 -4.84
CA ALA A 199 -2.42 6.72 -4.04
C ALA A 199 -1.81 6.19 -2.73
N ALA A 200 -0.49 5.96 -2.68
CA ALA A 200 0.20 5.54 -1.46
C ALA A 200 0.25 6.62 -0.36
N PHE A 201 -0.09 7.87 -0.70
CA PHE A 201 -0.02 9.02 0.21
C PHE A 201 -1.39 9.57 0.61
N PHE A 202 -2.48 8.88 0.31
CA PHE A 202 -3.82 9.27 0.76
C PHE A 202 -3.95 9.14 2.28
N GLU A 203 -4.60 10.13 2.90
CA GLU A 203 -4.83 10.12 4.35
C GLU A 203 -5.92 9.12 4.76
N ARG A 204 -6.97 8.96 3.93
CA ARG A 204 -8.13 8.09 4.20
C ARG A 204 -8.44 7.15 3.03
N PRO A 205 -7.51 6.28 2.65
CA PRO A 205 -7.65 5.49 1.42
C PRO A 205 -8.86 4.55 1.42
N LYS A 206 -9.26 4.01 2.59
CA LYS A 206 -10.45 3.12 2.68
C LYS A 206 -11.77 3.82 2.36
N LEU A 207 -11.91 5.11 2.72
CA LEU A 207 -13.12 5.88 2.37
C LEU A 207 -13.20 6.14 0.87
N ILE A 208 -12.05 6.38 0.24
CA ILE A 208 -11.92 6.57 -1.20
C ILE A 208 -12.25 5.27 -1.94
N GLU A 209 -11.68 4.15 -1.50
CA GLU A 209 -11.97 2.83 -2.08
C GLU A 209 -13.48 2.50 -2.01
N ALA A 210 -14.10 2.70 -0.85
CA ALA A 210 -15.52 2.46 -0.68
C ALA A 210 -16.41 3.35 -1.55
N ALA A 211 -16.03 4.62 -1.75
CA ALA A 211 -16.78 5.53 -2.60
C ALA A 211 -16.64 5.19 -4.09
N LEU A 212 -15.44 4.78 -4.53
CA LEU A 212 -15.18 4.46 -5.94
C LEU A 212 -15.71 3.09 -6.35
N SER A 213 -15.81 2.11 -5.45
CA SER A 213 -16.30 0.76 -5.77
C SER A 213 -17.70 0.74 -6.37
N GLU A 214 -18.54 1.72 -6.02
CA GLU A 214 -19.90 1.85 -6.55
C GLU A 214 -19.98 2.77 -7.79
N ASN A 215 -18.90 3.49 -8.10
CA ASN A 215 -18.91 4.55 -9.10
C ASN A 215 -18.08 4.24 -10.35
N THR A 216 -17.17 3.30 -10.29
CA THR A 216 -16.37 2.89 -11.45
C THR A 216 -15.96 1.42 -11.37
N ASN A 217 -15.92 0.78 -12.54
CA ASN A 217 -15.44 -0.60 -12.67
C ASN A 217 -13.93 -0.69 -12.94
N VAL A 218 -13.26 0.45 -13.16
CA VAL A 218 -11.84 0.52 -13.49
C VAL A 218 -11.17 1.61 -12.65
N GLN A 219 -10.50 1.21 -11.60
CA GLN A 219 -9.72 2.10 -10.74
C GLN A 219 -8.24 1.87 -10.97
N ILE A 220 -7.49 2.93 -11.18
CA ILE A 220 -6.04 2.89 -11.38
C ILE A 220 -5.33 3.62 -10.26
N ASP A 221 -4.65 2.88 -9.40
CA ASP A 221 -3.79 3.44 -8.35
C ASP A 221 -2.42 3.77 -8.92
N ILE A 222 -1.96 5.01 -8.80
CA ILE A 222 -0.67 5.48 -9.32
C ILE A 222 0.15 6.03 -8.17
N SER A 223 1.34 5.48 -7.93
CA SER A 223 2.22 6.04 -6.89
C SER A 223 3.67 5.62 -7.05
N THR A 224 4.59 6.40 -6.45
CA THR A 224 5.85 5.90 -5.91
C THR A 224 5.55 5.14 -4.62
N VAL A 225 6.52 4.36 -4.13
CA VAL A 225 6.33 3.60 -2.89
C VAL A 225 6.35 4.53 -1.67
N ASN A 226 5.61 4.15 -0.63
CA ASN A 226 5.55 4.90 0.64
C ASN A 226 5.58 3.93 1.83
N GLY A 227 6.59 3.08 1.88
CA GLY A 227 6.73 2.04 2.90
C GLY A 227 5.66 0.96 2.82
N VAL A 228 5.65 0.06 3.78
CA VAL A 228 4.75 -1.11 3.84
C VAL A 228 3.45 -0.87 4.63
N GLY A 229 3.33 0.28 5.30
CA GLY A 229 2.23 0.59 6.24
C GLY A 229 0.95 1.16 5.61
N ASN A 230 0.67 0.91 4.33
CA ASN A 230 -0.46 1.53 3.63
C ASN A 230 -1.19 0.56 2.69
N PRO A 231 -2.46 0.86 2.31
CA PRO A 231 -3.25 0.01 1.42
C PRO A 231 -2.67 -0.18 0.02
N PHE A 232 -1.88 0.76 -0.50
CA PHE A 232 -1.21 0.62 -1.79
C PHE A 232 -0.25 -0.57 -1.80
N PHE A 233 0.58 -0.71 -0.73
CA PHE A 233 1.45 -1.87 -0.55
C PHE A 233 0.67 -3.18 -0.50
N ILE A 234 -0.42 -3.21 0.30
CA ILE A 234 -1.24 -4.43 0.45
C ILE A 234 -1.88 -4.80 -0.89
N LYS A 235 -2.47 -3.84 -1.60
CA LYS A 235 -3.09 -4.02 -2.91
C LYS A 235 -2.08 -4.53 -3.94
N ARG A 236 -0.87 -3.92 -3.97
CA ARG A 236 0.26 -4.30 -4.83
C ARG A 236 0.67 -5.77 -4.68
N HIS A 237 0.67 -6.29 -3.44
CA HIS A 237 1.13 -7.64 -3.11
C HIS A 237 0.00 -8.66 -2.94
N SER A 238 -1.27 -8.24 -3.10
CA SER A 238 -2.45 -9.11 -2.92
C SER A 238 -2.64 -10.16 -4.02
N GLY A 239 -2.06 -9.95 -5.19
CA GLY A 239 -2.34 -10.74 -6.40
C GLY A 239 -3.75 -10.52 -6.99
N LYS A 240 -4.51 -9.56 -6.48
CA LYS A 240 -5.91 -9.30 -6.87
C LYS A 240 -6.08 -8.24 -7.95
N VAL A 241 -5.06 -7.43 -8.20
CA VAL A 241 -5.06 -6.37 -9.21
C VAL A 241 -3.94 -6.59 -10.21
N ASP A 242 -4.15 -6.10 -11.42
CA ASP A 242 -3.11 -6.09 -12.44
C ASP A 242 -2.08 -5.00 -12.11
N VAL A 243 -0.79 -5.32 -12.17
CA VAL A 243 0.28 -4.43 -11.72
C VAL A 243 1.19 -4.07 -12.88
N PHE A 244 1.26 -2.77 -13.17
CA PHE A 244 2.22 -2.20 -14.09
C PHE A 244 3.40 -1.59 -13.33
N ILE A 245 4.61 -2.01 -13.66
CA ILE A 245 5.84 -1.50 -13.03
C ILE A 245 6.60 -0.65 -14.05
N PHE A 246 7.02 0.54 -13.61
CA PHE A 246 7.93 1.40 -14.35
C PHE A 246 9.17 1.69 -13.51
N ASP A 247 10.27 1.09 -13.91
CA ASP A 247 11.59 1.29 -13.32
C ASP A 247 12.32 2.48 -13.97
N TRP A 248 13.30 3.07 -13.27
CA TRP A 248 14.11 4.13 -13.88
C TRP A 248 14.87 3.64 -15.12
N ARG A 249 15.14 2.34 -15.24
CA ARG A 249 15.79 1.70 -16.39
C ARG A 249 14.89 1.65 -17.63
N ASP A 250 13.57 1.80 -17.45
CA ASP A 250 12.60 1.89 -18.52
C ASP A 250 12.58 3.29 -19.19
N ASP A 251 13.25 4.28 -18.57
CA ASP A 251 13.46 5.61 -19.13
C ASP A 251 14.77 5.65 -19.94
N PRO A 252 14.73 5.68 -21.27
CA PRO A 252 15.92 5.62 -22.11
C PRO A 252 16.87 6.82 -21.95
N ARG A 253 16.45 7.86 -21.25
CA ARG A 253 17.29 9.03 -20.92
C ARG A 253 18.18 8.79 -19.71
N LYS A 254 17.85 7.78 -18.90
CA LYS A 254 18.53 7.44 -17.64
C LYS A 254 19.46 6.24 -17.87
N ASP A 255 20.65 6.31 -17.32
CA ASP A 255 21.64 5.23 -17.36
C ASP A 255 22.28 5.03 -15.99
N GLN A 256 23.27 4.14 -15.91
CA GLN A 256 23.96 3.85 -14.66
C GLN A 256 24.64 5.11 -14.09
N ALA A 257 25.21 5.97 -14.92
CA ALA A 257 25.84 7.22 -14.47
C ALA A 257 24.81 8.18 -13.84
N TRP A 258 23.59 8.25 -14.39
CA TRP A 258 22.49 8.97 -13.78
C TRP A 258 22.13 8.40 -12.39
N TYR A 259 22.05 7.08 -12.28
CA TYR A 259 21.74 6.40 -11.01
C TYR A 259 22.84 6.64 -9.97
N ASP A 260 24.11 6.43 -10.34
CA ASP A 260 25.26 6.63 -9.46
C ASP A 260 25.33 8.07 -8.92
N ASN A 261 25.00 9.05 -9.75
CA ASN A 261 24.90 10.45 -9.33
C ASN A 261 23.76 10.64 -8.31
N LYS A 262 22.60 9.98 -8.49
CA LYS A 262 21.49 10.06 -7.51
C LYS A 262 21.90 9.44 -6.17
N VAL A 263 22.57 8.31 -6.19
CA VAL A 263 23.10 7.65 -4.97
C VAL A 263 24.13 8.53 -4.26
N ALA A 264 24.99 9.20 -5.01
CA ALA A 264 26.04 10.07 -4.45
C ALA A 264 25.50 11.39 -3.86
N THR A 265 24.35 11.89 -4.36
CA THR A 265 23.87 13.26 -4.06
C THR A 265 22.60 13.32 -3.24
N LYS A 266 21.89 12.21 -3.05
CA LYS A 266 20.63 12.14 -2.32
C LYS A 266 20.76 11.28 -1.07
N ASP A 267 19.85 11.52 -0.14
CA ASP A 267 19.68 10.66 1.03
C ASP A 267 19.39 9.21 0.59
N PRO A 268 20.07 8.20 1.18
CA PRO A 268 19.88 6.79 0.83
C PRO A 268 18.42 6.31 0.93
N ASP A 269 17.66 6.77 1.94
CA ASP A 269 16.26 6.38 2.10
C ASP A 269 15.38 6.97 0.98
N VAL A 270 15.71 8.19 0.50
CA VAL A 270 15.04 8.81 -0.65
C VAL A 270 15.35 8.06 -1.94
N VAL A 271 16.59 7.62 -2.14
CA VAL A 271 16.96 6.80 -3.32
C VAL A 271 16.22 5.49 -3.28
N ALA A 272 16.26 4.79 -2.15
CA ALA A 272 15.60 3.51 -1.97
C ALA A 272 14.09 3.61 -2.22
N GLN A 273 13.42 4.63 -1.69
CA GLN A 273 11.98 4.83 -1.83
C GLN A 273 11.58 5.33 -3.22
N GLU A 274 12.20 6.41 -3.70
CA GLU A 274 11.73 7.14 -4.87
C GLU A 274 12.31 6.61 -6.21
N ILE A 275 13.45 5.90 -6.15
CA ILE A 275 14.16 5.39 -7.33
C ILE A 275 14.13 3.87 -7.38
N ASP A 276 14.54 3.19 -6.30
CA ASP A 276 14.63 1.73 -6.25
C ASP A 276 13.30 1.06 -5.97
N ARG A 277 12.27 1.84 -5.60
CA ARG A 277 10.95 1.35 -5.21
C ARG A 277 11.01 0.34 -4.05
N ASP A 278 11.95 0.59 -3.12
CA ASP A 278 12.08 -0.26 -1.94
C ASP A 278 11.04 0.14 -0.87
N TYR A 279 10.04 -0.69 -0.69
CA TYR A 279 9.03 -0.53 0.35
C TYR A 279 9.59 -0.67 1.77
N PHE A 280 10.76 -1.26 1.90
CA PHE A 280 11.37 -1.57 3.20
C PHE A 280 12.44 -0.56 3.61
N ALA A 281 12.64 0.49 2.84
CA ALA A 281 13.47 1.62 3.24
C ALA A 281 13.02 2.19 4.60
N SER A 282 13.99 2.61 5.40
CA SER A 282 13.75 3.01 6.78
C SER A 282 12.79 4.19 6.89
N THR A 283 11.79 4.07 7.78
CA THR A 283 10.92 5.17 8.16
C THR A 283 11.25 5.56 9.60
N GLU A 284 11.62 6.81 9.83
CA GLU A 284 12.03 7.32 11.14
C GLU A 284 10.94 7.12 12.20
N GLY A 285 11.34 6.64 13.38
CA GLY A 285 10.47 6.45 14.53
C GLY A 285 9.59 5.20 14.50
N ILE A 286 9.69 4.34 13.51
CA ILE A 286 8.93 3.07 13.45
C ILE A 286 9.47 2.08 14.49
N CYS A 287 8.57 1.47 15.27
CA CYS A 287 8.90 0.52 16.33
C CYS A 287 9.59 -0.75 15.80
N ILE A 288 9.09 -1.30 14.69
CA ILE A 288 9.67 -2.47 14.02
C ILE A 288 9.99 -2.08 12.58
N PRO A 289 11.23 -1.68 12.27
CA PRO A 289 11.64 -1.33 10.91
C PRO A 289 11.31 -2.42 9.90
N ALA A 290 10.79 -2.03 8.75
CA ALA A 290 10.31 -2.95 7.72
C ALA A 290 11.40 -3.93 7.24
N LYS A 291 12.67 -3.51 7.20
CA LYS A 291 13.81 -4.39 6.87
C LYS A 291 13.96 -5.57 7.85
N TYR A 292 13.63 -5.36 9.14
CA TYR A 292 13.65 -6.43 10.13
C TYR A 292 12.49 -7.40 9.91
N VAL A 293 11.30 -6.87 9.57
CA VAL A 293 10.13 -7.69 9.25
C VAL A 293 10.39 -8.53 8.00
N LYS A 294 10.98 -7.93 6.94
CA LYS A 294 11.37 -8.62 5.70
C LYS A 294 12.31 -9.80 5.97
N ALA A 295 13.30 -9.63 6.84
CA ALA A 295 14.24 -10.68 7.19
C ALA A 295 13.55 -11.89 7.86
N ALA A 296 12.48 -11.66 8.61
CA ALA A 296 11.72 -12.70 9.31
C ALA A 296 10.70 -13.44 8.42
N VAL A 297 10.40 -12.93 7.20
CA VAL A 297 9.45 -13.60 6.29
C VAL A 297 10.00 -14.95 5.87
N ASN A 298 9.21 -16.00 6.14
CA ASN A 298 9.53 -17.41 5.88
C ASN A 298 10.92 -17.83 6.39
N PHE A 299 11.38 -17.20 7.50
CA PHE A 299 12.73 -17.42 8.04
C PHE A 299 12.97 -18.90 8.34
N CYS A 300 12.07 -19.57 9.05
CA CYS A 300 12.21 -20.99 9.39
C CYS A 300 12.33 -21.88 8.16
N GLU A 301 11.58 -21.60 7.10
CA GLU A 301 11.62 -22.35 5.83
C GLU A 301 12.95 -22.09 5.10
N ARG A 302 13.33 -20.83 4.94
CA ARG A 302 14.56 -20.40 4.25
C ARG A 302 15.83 -20.98 4.88
N PHE A 303 15.87 -21.05 6.21
CA PHE A 303 17.02 -21.56 6.98
C PHE A 303 16.84 -23.00 7.45
N LYS A 304 15.78 -23.69 7.01
CA LYS A 304 15.47 -25.10 7.35
C LYS A 304 15.41 -25.36 8.86
N ILE A 305 14.92 -24.39 9.63
CA ILE A 305 14.77 -24.49 11.09
C ILE A 305 13.44 -25.19 11.38
N LYS A 306 13.50 -26.31 12.10
CA LYS A 306 12.30 -27.02 12.54
C LYS A 306 11.71 -26.30 13.75
N PRO A 307 10.44 -25.81 13.68
CA PRO A 307 9.80 -25.16 14.79
C PRO A 307 9.64 -26.13 15.98
N SER A 308 10.06 -25.70 17.15
CA SER A 308 9.95 -26.45 18.41
C SER A 308 9.24 -25.62 19.47
N GLY A 309 8.79 -26.26 20.54
CA GLY A 309 8.11 -25.60 21.64
C GLY A 309 6.58 -25.65 21.54
N MET A 310 5.93 -24.92 22.44
CA MET A 310 4.47 -24.89 22.61
C MET A 310 3.79 -24.23 21.43
N THR A 311 2.61 -24.74 21.08
CA THR A 311 1.73 -24.09 20.10
C THR A 311 0.83 -23.07 20.81
N ILE A 312 1.01 -21.81 20.49
CA ILE A 312 0.33 -20.67 21.14
C ILE A 312 -0.43 -19.88 20.10
N ALA A 313 -1.67 -19.52 20.42
CA ALA A 313 -2.44 -18.55 19.66
C ALA A 313 -2.47 -17.19 20.37
N GLY A 314 -2.49 -16.13 19.57
CA GLY A 314 -2.85 -14.79 20.02
C GLY A 314 -4.16 -14.36 19.39
N PHE A 315 -5.01 -13.66 20.13
CA PHE A 315 -6.31 -13.18 19.65
C PHE A 315 -6.56 -11.74 20.09
N ASP A 316 -6.84 -10.87 19.13
CA ASP A 316 -7.31 -9.50 19.33
C ASP A 316 -8.83 -9.46 19.06
N PRO A 317 -9.67 -9.51 20.10
CA PRO A 317 -11.13 -9.49 19.94
C PRO A 317 -11.62 -8.07 19.70
N ALA A 318 -12.64 -7.91 18.85
CA ALA A 318 -13.41 -6.68 18.69
C ALA A 318 -14.89 -6.99 18.53
N ASP A 319 -15.76 -6.02 18.77
CA ASP A 319 -17.20 -6.17 18.58
C ASP A 319 -17.63 -5.84 17.15
N ASP A 320 -18.89 -6.13 16.82
CA ASP A 320 -19.50 -5.86 15.52
C ASP A 320 -20.14 -4.46 15.55
N ASP A 321 -19.31 -3.42 15.48
CA ASP A 321 -19.76 -2.04 15.34
C ASP A 321 -19.27 -1.51 13.98
N GLU A 322 -20.11 -0.79 13.21
CA GLU A 322 -19.75 -0.23 11.89
C GLU A 322 -18.49 0.64 11.92
N SER A 323 -18.17 1.20 13.09
CA SER A 323 -16.94 1.93 13.37
C SER A 323 -15.81 1.04 13.89
N SER A 324 -16.06 -0.26 14.15
CA SER A 324 -15.15 -1.11 14.92
C SER A 324 -13.92 -1.54 14.12
N ASP A 325 -12.87 -1.75 14.90
CA ASP A 325 -11.66 -2.40 14.46
C ASP A 325 -11.96 -3.87 14.13
N GLY A 326 -11.23 -4.44 13.17
CA GLY A 326 -11.34 -5.87 12.88
C GLY A 326 -10.82 -6.73 14.03
N LYS A 327 -11.04 -8.03 13.93
CA LYS A 327 -10.52 -9.07 14.82
C LYS A 327 -9.29 -9.68 14.19
N GLY A 328 -8.32 -10.11 14.99
CA GLY A 328 -7.12 -10.77 14.52
C GLY A 328 -6.79 -12.02 15.31
N VAL A 329 -6.36 -13.08 14.62
CA VAL A 329 -5.81 -14.28 15.23
C VAL A 329 -4.49 -14.65 14.58
N ILE A 330 -3.52 -15.06 15.39
CA ILE A 330 -2.30 -15.71 14.92
C ILE A 330 -2.10 -17.04 15.66
N ILE A 331 -1.40 -17.98 15.01
CA ILE A 331 -0.96 -19.22 15.66
C ILE A 331 0.53 -19.40 15.36
N ARG A 332 1.30 -19.68 16.43
CA ARG A 332 2.72 -19.92 16.33
C ARG A 332 3.14 -21.18 17.08
N LYS A 333 4.18 -21.83 16.57
CA LYS A 333 4.89 -22.90 17.29
C LYS A 333 6.32 -22.44 17.55
N GLY A 334 6.65 -22.24 18.82
CA GLY A 334 7.93 -21.63 19.19
C GLY A 334 8.11 -20.28 18.53
N ILE A 335 9.15 -20.14 17.70
CA ILE A 335 9.46 -18.90 16.97
C ILE A 335 8.65 -18.71 15.66
N ASN A 336 8.02 -19.77 15.16
CA ASN A 336 7.38 -19.79 13.84
C ASN A 336 5.89 -19.45 13.92
N VAL A 337 5.51 -18.30 13.42
CA VAL A 337 4.11 -17.94 13.14
C VAL A 337 3.76 -18.58 11.80
N TYR A 338 2.83 -19.53 11.79
CA TYR A 338 2.46 -20.27 10.58
C TYR A 338 1.02 -20.02 10.15
N TYR A 339 0.20 -19.39 11.01
CA TYR A 339 -1.16 -18.98 10.69
C TYR A 339 -1.42 -17.56 11.16
N CYS A 340 -2.06 -16.74 10.33
CA CYS A 340 -2.55 -15.42 10.69
C CYS A 340 -3.79 -15.08 9.86
N GLU A 341 -4.81 -14.54 10.52
CA GLU A 341 -6.05 -14.14 9.87
C GLU A 341 -6.64 -12.91 10.57
N ALA A 342 -7.29 -12.03 9.78
CA ALA A 342 -8.10 -10.95 10.29
C ALA A 342 -9.47 -10.95 9.61
N TRP A 343 -10.53 -10.58 10.36
CA TRP A 343 -11.89 -10.50 9.84
C TRP A 343 -12.67 -9.38 10.52
N LYS A 344 -13.78 -8.94 9.90
CA LYS A 344 -14.63 -7.88 10.46
C LYS A 344 -15.95 -8.38 11.01
N ALA A 345 -16.60 -9.30 10.31
CA ALA A 345 -17.94 -9.78 10.65
C ALA A 345 -18.00 -10.50 11.99
N GLY A 346 -19.15 -10.40 12.67
CA GLY A 346 -19.48 -11.10 13.88
C GLY A 346 -19.14 -10.35 15.17
N ASN A 347 -19.97 -10.54 16.19
CA ASN A 347 -19.77 -10.00 17.53
C ASN A 347 -18.64 -10.74 18.28
N VAL A 348 -18.34 -10.31 19.52
CA VAL A 348 -17.26 -10.89 20.32
C VAL A 348 -17.47 -12.39 20.59
N THR A 349 -18.71 -12.84 20.77
CA THR A 349 -19.06 -14.25 21.01
C THR A 349 -18.78 -15.12 19.79
N GLU A 350 -19.27 -14.69 18.62
CA GLU A 350 -19.05 -15.39 17.34
C GLU A 350 -17.56 -15.43 16.97
N SER A 351 -16.87 -14.32 17.20
CA SER A 351 -15.42 -14.22 16.95
C SER A 351 -14.63 -15.11 17.89
N THR A 352 -15.05 -15.24 19.16
CA THR A 352 -14.44 -16.17 20.12
C THR A 352 -14.66 -17.62 19.71
N ARG A 353 -15.86 -17.98 19.22
CA ARG A 353 -16.15 -19.32 18.68
C ARG A 353 -15.26 -19.66 17.50
N ARG A 354 -15.09 -18.69 16.57
CA ARG A 354 -14.19 -18.86 15.43
C ARG A 354 -12.75 -19.07 15.88
N ALA A 355 -12.22 -18.21 16.76
CA ALA A 355 -10.88 -18.34 17.29
C ALA A 355 -10.68 -19.66 18.05
N TYR A 356 -11.68 -20.11 18.84
CA TYR A 356 -11.63 -21.40 19.52
C TYR A 356 -11.59 -22.58 18.52
N GLY A 357 -12.42 -22.53 17.47
CA GLY A 357 -12.43 -23.56 16.41
C GLY A 357 -11.06 -23.71 15.75
N LEU A 358 -10.43 -22.57 15.34
CA LEU A 358 -9.08 -22.56 14.80
C LEU A 358 -8.06 -23.13 15.80
N CYS A 359 -8.17 -22.78 17.08
CA CYS A 359 -7.31 -23.35 18.12
C CYS A 359 -7.49 -24.86 18.28
N GLN A 360 -8.71 -25.37 18.14
CA GLN A 360 -9.00 -26.80 18.22
C GLN A 360 -8.43 -27.56 17.01
N ASP A 361 -8.62 -27.05 15.81
CA ASP A 361 -8.13 -27.65 14.56
C ASP A 361 -6.60 -27.74 14.56
N GLU A 362 -5.93 -26.68 15.01
CA GLU A 362 -4.48 -26.57 15.09
C GLU A 362 -3.87 -27.14 16.39
N ARG A 363 -4.70 -27.71 17.27
CA ARG A 363 -4.28 -28.28 18.57
C ARG A 363 -3.46 -27.30 19.41
N VAL A 364 -3.89 -26.04 19.46
CA VAL A 364 -3.26 -24.99 20.26
C VAL A 364 -3.32 -25.33 21.74
N GLU A 365 -2.21 -25.19 22.45
CA GLU A 365 -2.10 -25.50 23.87
C GLU A 365 -2.48 -24.31 24.76
N LEU A 366 -2.22 -23.07 24.28
CA LEU A 366 -2.44 -21.85 25.03
C LEU A 366 -2.95 -20.73 24.10
N LEU A 367 -4.07 -20.11 24.47
CA LEU A 367 -4.59 -18.92 23.83
C LEU A 367 -4.36 -17.69 24.71
N HIS A 368 -3.60 -16.73 24.23
CA HIS A 368 -3.53 -15.39 24.79
C HIS A 368 -4.48 -14.44 24.04
N TYR A 369 -5.27 -13.65 24.74
CA TYR A 369 -6.16 -12.67 24.11
C TYR A 369 -6.10 -11.32 24.82
N ASP A 370 -6.29 -10.23 24.10
CA ASP A 370 -6.42 -8.91 24.74
C ASP A 370 -7.72 -8.88 25.58
N SER A 371 -7.56 -8.56 26.86
CA SER A 371 -8.66 -8.54 27.82
C SER A 371 -9.20 -7.13 28.11
N ILE A 372 -8.72 -6.10 27.42
CA ILE A 372 -9.24 -4.73 27.59
C ILE A 372 -10.66 -4.65 27.00
N GLY A 373 -11.59 -4.11 27.77
CA GLY A 373 -13.00 -3.93 27.36
C GLY A 373 -13.74 -5.26 27.17
N LEU A 374 -13.75 -5.80 25.96
CA LEU A 374 -14.57 -6.97 25.57
C LEU A 374 -14.01 -8.33 26.04
N GLY A 375 -12.77 -8.36 26.55
CA GLY A 375 -12.11 -9.62 26.91
C GLY A 375 -12.76 -10.43 28.03
N ALA A 376 -13.62 -9.85 28.86
CA ALA A 376 -14.41 -10.58 29.83
C ALA A 376 -15.40 -11.57 29.17
N GLY A 377 -15.99 -11.18 28.02
CA GLY A 377 -16.86 -12.03 27.21
C GLY A 377 -16.11 -13.25 26.62
N VAL A 378 -14.86 -13.06 26.18
CA VAL A 378 -14.01 -14.13 25.63
C VAL A 378 -13.83 -15.27 26.64
N LYS A 379 -13.52 -14.96 27.91
CA LYS A 379 -13.30 -15.96 28.93
C LYS A 379 -14.58 -16.79 29.21
N GLY A 380 -15.72 -16.11 29.29
CA GLY A 380 -17.02 -16.77 29.55
C GLY A 380 -17.38 -17.70 28.39
N GLU A 381 -17.25 -17.24 27.17
CA GLU A 381 -17.57 -18.03 25.97
C GLU A 381 -16.67 -19.26 25.81
N ILE A 382 -15.37 -19.13 26.02
CA ILE A 382 -14.44 -20.27 25.96
C ILE A 382 -14.83 -21.33 27.00
N LYS A 383 -15.19 -20.91 28.22
CA LYS A 383 -15.66 -21.84 29.27
C LYS A 383 -16.91 -22.58 28.82
N SER A 384 -17.92 -21.86 28.31
CA SER A 384 -19.16 -22.44 27.80
C SER A 384 -18.92 -23.46 26.68
N ILE A 385 -18.06 -23.12 25.71
CA ILE A 385 -17.69 -24.03 24.60
C ILE A 385 -17.03 -25.30 25.14
N GLN A 386 -16.13 -25.18 26.12
CA GLN A 386 -15.44 -26.34 26.68
C GLN A 386 -16.38 -27.26 27.48
N GLU A 387 -17.37 -26.70 28.21
CA GLU A 387 -18.39 -27.47 28.89
C GLU A 387 -19.23 -28.26 27.89
N ILE A 388 -19.76 -27.61 26.85
CA ILE A 388 -20.53 -28.27 25.78
C ILE A 388 -19.70 -29.35 25.05
N ASN A 389 -18.45 -29.08 24.76
CA ASN A 389 -17.57 -30.02 24.08
C ASN A 389 -17.23 -31.24 24.97
N ALA A 390 -17.08 -31.04 26.28
CA ALA A 390 -16.85 -32.12 27.21
C ALA A 390 -18.04 -33.06 27.30
N GLU A 391 -19.30 -32.52 27.31
CA GLU A 391 -20.53 -33.31 27.23
C GLU A 391 -20.60 -34.16 25.95
N LYS A 392 -20.05 -33.65 24.85
CA LYS A 392 -19.93 -34.37 23.56
C LYS A 392 -18.74 -35.33 23.46
N GLY A 393 -17.99 -35.50 24.56
CA GLY A 393 -16.86 -36.44 24.63
C GLY A 393 -15.53 -35.91 24.09
N SER A 394 -15.43 -34.61 23.78
CA SER A 394 -14.16 -34.01 23.39
C SER A 394 -13.15 -34.01 24.53
N ARG A 395 -11.90 -34.41 24.20
CA ARG A 395 -10.76 -34.36 25.14
C ARG A 395 -9.92 -33.09 25.02
N TYR A 396 -10.19 -32.25 24.01
CA TYR A 396 -9.42 -31.03 23.80
C TYR A 396 -9.75 -29.98 24.88
N LYS A 397 -8.70 -29.51 25.56
CA LYS A 397 -8.80 -28.47 26.58
C LYS A 397 -7.82 -27.33 26.23
N LEU A 398 -8.39 -26.20 25.81
CA LEU A 398 -7.61 -24.99 25.52
C LEU A 398 -7.37 -24.22 26.84
N LYS A 399 -6.10 -23.99 27.17
CA LYS A 399 -5.76 -23.02 28.22
C LYS A 399 -5.94 -21.62 27.62
N ALA A 400 -6.71 -20.75 28.27
CA ALA A 400 -6.93 -19.38 27.79
C ALA A 400 -6.56 -18.36 28.86
N ARG A 401 -5.86 -17.29 28.44
CA ARG A 401 -5.39 -16.24 29.35
C ARG A 401 -5.63 -14.86 28.75
N GLY A 402 -6.39 -14.04 29.48
CA GLY A 402 -6.57 -12.62 29.15
C GLY A 402 -5.34 -11.80 29.55
N ILE A 403 -4.87 -10.99 28.61
CA ILE A 403 -3.73 -10.08 28.76
C ILE A 403 -4.25 -8.65 28.73
N ASN A 404 -4.19 -7.95 29.84
CA ASN A 404 -4.49 -6.52 29.87
C ASN A 404 -3.24 -5.76 29.43
N VAL A 405 -3.16 -5.37 28.15
CA VAL A 405 -1.99 -4.68 27.60
C VAL A 405 -1.83 -3.23 28.12
N GLY A 406 -2.87 -2.66 28.72
CA GLY A 406 -2.83 -1.34 29.38
C GLY A 406 -2.27 -1.36 30.80
N ARG A 407 -2.10 -2.53 31.42
CA ARG A 407 -1.54 -2.65 32.78
C ARG A 407 -0.09 -2.14 32.85
N PRO A 408 0.45 -1.85 34.05
CA PRO A 408 1.88 -1.55 34.22
C PRO A 408 2.76 -2.65 33.62
N PRO A 409 3.97 -2.29 33.17
CA PRO A 409 4.97 -3.24 32.67
C PRO A 409 5.32 -4.30 33.73
N THR A 410 5.97 -5.36 33.28
CA THR A 410 6.45 -6.39 34.21
C THR A 410 7.59 -5.86 35.08
N PRO A 411 7.82 -6.44 36.28
CA PRO A 411 8.96 -6.06 37.14
C PRO A 411 10.28 -6.68 36.66
N ASP A 412 10.32 -7.25 35.45
CA ASP A 412 11.50 -7.92 34.93
C ASP A 412 12.60 -6.94 34.52
N GLU A 413 13.83 -7.40 34.55
CA GLU A 413 14.96 -6.71 33.92
C GLU A 413 14.85 -6.73 32.40
N TYR A 414 15.18 -5.62 31.76
CA TYR A 414 15.37 -5.54 30.32
C TYR A 414 16.87 -5.67 30.03
N TYR A 415 17.25 -6.87 29.62
CA TYR A 415 18.65 -7.31 29.52
C TYR A 415 19.57 -6.44 28.64
N GLU A 416 19.04 -5.59 27.76
CA GLU A 416 19.88 -4.78 26.87
C GLU A 416 20.30 -3.45 27.48
N GLU A 417 19.63 -2.99 28.55
CA GLU A 417 19.90 -1.68 29.15
C GLU A 417 20.11 -1.73 30.66
N ASP A 418 20.18 -2.93 31.28
CA ASP A 418 20.31 -3.11 32.72
C ASP A 418 19.29 -2.31 33.55
N LYS A 419 18.08 -2.15 33.00
CA LYS A 419 16.96 -1.42 33.61
C LYS A 419 15.76 -2.33 33.79
N LEU A 420 14.89 -1.98 34.74
CA LEU A 420 13.62 -2.68 34.90
C LEU A 420 12.66 -2.27 33.77
N CYS A 421 11.84 -3.21 33.28
CA CYS A 421 10.79 -2.91 32.32
C CYS A 421 9.82 -1.83 32.85
N SER A 422 9.57 -1.80 34.17
CA SER A 422 8.77 -0.78 34.84
C SER A 422 9.34 0.63 34.72
N ASP A 423 10.66 0.78 34.59
CA ASP A 423 11.32 2.08 34.45
C ASP A 423 11.37 2.56 32.99
N MET A 424 11.42 1.60 32.05
CA MET A 424 11.57 1.88 30.63
C MET A 424 10.25 2.11 29.92
N PHE A 425 9.21 1.35 30.25
CA PHE A 425 7.98 1.29 29.47
C PHE A 425 6.81 1.96 30.17
N ALA A 426 5.94 2.60 29.40
CA ALA A 426 4.73 3.24 29.91
C ALA A 426 3.66 2.23 30.36
N ASN A 427 3.57 1.09 29.66
CA ASN A 427 2.61 0.01 29.91
C ASN A 427 3.09 -1.32 29.29
N LEU A 428 2.35 -2.40 29.54
CA LEU A 428 2.66 -3.72 29.02
C LEU A 428 2.65 -3.75 27.47
N LYS A 429 1.79 -2.96 26.80
CA LYS A 429 1.79 -2.86 25.34
C LYS A 429 3.15 -2.45 24.82
N ALA A 430 3.73 -1.40 25.38
CA ALA A 430 5.05 -0.90 24.98
C ALA A 430 6.15 -1.93 25.22
N GLU A 431 6.09 -2.63 26.35
CA GLU A 431 7.03 -3.72 26.66
C GLU A 431 6.94 -4.86 25.63
N LEU A 432 5.71 -5.35 25.32
CA LEU A 432 5.51 -6.45 24.37
C LEU A 432 5.96 -6.08 22.96
N TYR A 433 5.64 -4.88 22.48
CA TYR A 433 6.07 -4.42 21.16
C TYR A 433 7.59 -4.23 21.07
N THR A 434 8.23 -3.73 22.12
CA THR A 434 9.70 -3.60 22.15
C THR A 434 10.37 -4.97 22.18
N LYS A 435 9.84 -5.93 22.95
CA LYS A 435 10.32 -7.33 22.95
C LYS A 435 10.12 -8.00 21.59
N LEU A 436 8.99 -7.72 20.92
CA LEU A 436 8.71 -8.18 19.56
C LEU A 436 9.71 -7.57 18.56
N SER A 437 9.91 -6.25 18.60
CA SER A 437 10.90 -5.53 17.77
C SER A 437 12.30 -6.11 17.92
N ARG A 438 12.70 -6.45 19.15
CA ARG A 438 14.00 -7.09 19.42
C ARG A 438 14.12 -8.45 18.73
N ARG A 439 13.08 -9.30 18.71
CA ARG A 439 13.10 -10.57 17.99
C ARG A 439 13.28 -10.37 16.49
N PHE A 440 12.58 -9.41 15.90
CA PHE A 440 12.72 -9.06 14.48
C PHE A 440 14.12 -8.53 14.17
N ARG A 441 14.68 -7.65 15.02
CA ARG A 441 16.06 -7.16 14.88
C ARG A 441 17.07 -8.29 14.94
N ARG A 442 16.97 -9.20 15.93
CA ARG A 442 17.87 -10.35 16.06
C ARG A 442 17.77 -11.29 14.87
N THR A 443 16.56 -11.50 14.32
CA THR A 443 16.39 -12.27 13.08
C THR A 443 17.10 -11.59 11.90
N TYR A 444 16.98 -10.28 11.77
CA TYR A 444 17.71 -9.51 10.76
C TYR A 444 19.23 -9.60 10.94
N GLU A 445 19.73 -9.39 12.15
CA GLU A 445 21.17 -9.51 12.47
C GLU A 445 21.72 -10.90 12.13
N PHE A 446 20.93 -11.95 12.38
CA PHE A 446 21.27 -13.34 12.03
C PHE A 446 21.29 -13.54 10.50
N VAL A 447 20.28 -13.07 9.79
CA VAL A 447 20.14 -13.21 8.32
C VAL A 447 21.26 -12.48 7.59
N GLU A 448 21.64 -11.29 8.05
CA GLU A 448 22.72 -10.48 7.47
C GLU A 448 24.12 -10.89 7.94
N GLY A 449 24.22 -11.89 8.80
CA GLY A 449 25.52 -12.35 9.34
C GLY A 449 26.21 -11.34 10.27
N ILE A 450 25.44 -10.37 10.82
CA ILE A 450 25.98 -9.32 11.71
C ILE A 450 26.30 -9.92 13.08
N LYS A 451 25.41 -10.77 13.61
CA LYS A 451 25.53 -11.37 14.94
C LYS A 451 24.75 -12.67 15.04
N GLU A 452 25.33 -13.67 15.67
CA GLU A 452 24.63 -14.90 16.04
C GLU A 452 23.74 -14.67 17.27
N HIS A 453 22.59 -15.30 17.27
CA HIS A 453 21.63 -15.27 18.36
C HIS A 453 21.05 -16.66 18.62
N PRO A 454 20.64 -16.98 19.87
CA PRO A 454 19.88 -18.20 20.14
C PRO A 454 18.63 -18.28 19.28
N ILE A 455 18.35 -19.43 18.71
CA ILE A 455 17.19 -19.63 17.82
C ILE A 455 15.88 -19.20 18.49
N ASP A 456 15.72 -19.50 19.79
CA ASP A 456 14.50 -19.14 20.54
C ASP A 456 14.27 -17.62 20.70
N ASP A 457 15.28 -16.82 20.43
CA ASP A 457 15.23 -15.36 20.46
C ASP A 457 14.85 -14.74 19.11
N LEU A 458 14.75 -15.54 18.05
CA LEU A 458 14.39 -15.13 16.70
C LEU A 458 12.87 -15.20 16.48
N ILE A 459 12.43 -14.84 15.28
CA ILE A 459 11.04 -14.95 14.86
C ILE A 459 10.96 -15.24 13.37
N SER A 460 9.97 -16.05 12.99
CA SER A 460 9.59 -16.32 11.61
C SER A 460 8.11 -16.00 11.43
N ILE A 461 7.76 -15.30 10.36
CA ILE A 461 6.38 -14.98 9.99
C ILE A 461 6.07 -15.44 8.57
N PRO A 462 4.80 -15.71 8.23
CA PRO A 462 4.42 -16.01 6.85
C PRO A 462 4.56 -14.77 5.95
N ASN A 463 4.60 -14.98 4.64
CA ASN A 463 4.57 -13.90 3.65
C ASN A 463 3.14 -13.35 3.50
N ASP A 464 2.66 -12.68 4.54
CA ASP A 464 1.33 -12.04 4.59
C ASP A 464 1.51 -10.52 4.55
N SER A 465 1.05 -9.89 3.46
CA SER A 465 1.25 -8.45 3.23
C SER A 465 0.55 -7.56 4.26
N GLU A 466 -0.58 -8.02 4.81
CA GLU A 466 -1.31 -7.29 5.84
C GLU A 466 -0.55 -7.33 7.18
N LEU A 467 -0.09 -8.50 7.61
CA LEU A 467 0.74 -8.65 8.82
C LEU A 467 2.04 -7.84 8.71
N ILE A 468 2.73 -7.90 7.56
CA ILE A 468 3.95 -7.13 7.30
C ILE A 468 3.68 -5.62 7.42
N SER A 469 2.58 -5.15 6.81
CA SER A 469 2.14 -3.75 6.88
C SER A 469 1.84 -3.33 8.31
N GLU A 470 1.07 -4.13 9.05
CA GLU A 470 0.70 -3.85 10.43
C GLU A 470 1.91 -3.76 11.36
N LEU A 471 2.84 -4.73 11.28
CA LEU A 471 4.06 -4.77 12.10
C LEU A 471 4.95 -3.54 11.90
N SER A 472 5.01 -3.02 10.67
CA SER A 472 5.85 -1.87 10.30
C SER A 472 5.12 -0.52 10.36
N SER A 473 3.93 -0.46 10.94
CA SER A 473 3.11 0.77 10.99
C SER A 473 3.22 1.56 12.28
N PHE A 474 3.51 0.92 13.40
CA PHE A 474 3.55 1.55 14.71
C PHE A 474 4.75 2.45 14.91
N LYS A 475 4.52 3.64 15.48
CA LYS A 475 5.60 4.51 15.96
C LYS A 475 5.88 4.31 17.44
N THR A 476 7.17 4.36 17.77
CA THR A 476 7.63 4.51 19.15
C THR A 476 7.43 5.96 19.56
N MET A 477 6.84 6.16 20.73
CA MET A 477 6.58 7.45 21.34
C MET A 477 7.25 7.49 22.71
N HIS A 478 7.35 8.67 23.31
CA HIS A 478 7.74 8.83 24.72
C HIS A 478 6.62 9.57 25.43
N ASN A 479 6.24 9.10 26.62
CA ASN A 479 5.28 9.81 27.46
C ASN A 479 5.96 10.99 28.21
N GLU A 480 5.19 11.77 28.97
CA GLU A 480 5.68 12.91 29.73
C GLU A 480 6.78 12.54 30.76
N ALA A 481 6.81 11.31 31.23
CA ALA A 481 7.84 10.77 32.11
C ALA A 481 9.07 10.21 31.34
N GLY A 482 9.16 10.40 30.03
CA GLY A 482 10.24 9.89 29.19
C GLY A 482 10.23 8.39 28.94
N LYS A 483 9.19 7.67 29.37
CA LYS A 483 9.07 6.22 29.16
C LYS A 483 8.59 5.90 27.74
N VAL A 484 9.10 4.81 27.18
CA VAL A 484 8.68 4.30 25.86
C VAL A 484 7.21 3.95 25.88
N ALA A 485 6.47 4.46 24.90
CA ALA A 485 5.08 4.14 24.61
C ALA A 485 4.92 3.77 23.13
N ILE A 486 3.86 3.07 22.80
CA ILE A 486 3.49 2.76 21.41
C ILE A 486 2.30 3.61 21.00
N GLU A 487 2.34 4.10 19.78
CA GLU A 487 1.27 4.89 19.17
C GLU A 487 -0.10 4.20 19.34
N SER A 488 -1.11 4.99 19.68
CA SER A 488 -2.48 4.46 19.90
C SER A 488 -3.18 4.13 18.58
N LYS A 489 -4.17 3.20 18.62
CA LYS A 489 -5.05 2.91 17.46
C LYS A 489 -5.69 4.19 16.90
N ALA A 490 -6.11 5.12 17.77
CA ALA A 490 -6.69 6.40 17.35
C ALA A 490 -5.69 7.28 16.58
N ALA A 491 -4.42 7.30 16.98
CA ALA A 491 -3.37 8.04 16.27
C ALA A 491 -3.03 7.38 14.92
N LEU A 492 -2.95 6.04 14.86
CA LEU A 492 -2.82 5.29 13.60
C LEU A 492 -3.95 5.63 12.63
N LYS A 493 -5.20 5.60 13.10
CA LYS A 493 -6.39 5.94 12.30
C LYS A 493 -6.34 7.37 11.76
N LYS A 494 -5.85 8.33 12.53
CA LYS A 494 -5.64 9.72 12.08
C LYS A 494 -4.60 9.82 10.96
N ARG A 495 -3.62 8.91 10.93
CA ARG A 495 -2.61 8.81 9.85
C ARG A 495 -3.08 7.96 8.66
N GLY A 496 -4.34 7.52 8.62
CA GLY A 496 -4.86 6.66 7.57
C GLY A 496 -4.35 5.21 7.61
N VAL A 497 -3.70 4.81 8.69
CA VAL A 497 -3.19 3.45 8.89
C VAL A 497 -4.32 2.55 9.34
N MET A 498 -4.36 1.33 8.82
CA MET A 498 -5.35 0.31 9.20
C MET A 498 -5.15 -0.15 10.64
N SER A 499 -6.24 -0.65 11.26
CA SER A 499 -6.14 -1.29 12.58
C SER A 499 -5.23 -2.52 12.52
N PRO A 500 -4.24 -2.62 13.41
CA PRO A 500 -3.19 -3.64 13.33
C PRO A 500 -3.55 -4.92 14.09
N ASN A 501 -4.65 -5.57 13.71
CA ASN A 501 -5.27 -6.66 14.45
C ASN A 501 -4.40 -7.93 14.51
N LYS A 502 -3.73 -8.29 13.41
CA LYS A 502 -2.79 -9.43 13.37
C LYS A 502 -1.53 -9.14 14.19
N ALA A 503 -1.00 -7.91 14.11
CA ALA A 503 0.18 -7.51 14.88
C ALA A 503 -0.10 -7.44 16.38
N GLU A 504 -1.29 -6.99 16.80
CA GLU A 504 -1.72 -7.01 18.21
C GLU A 504 -1.91 -8.44 18.71
N ALA A 505 -2.54 -9.32 17.92
CA ALA A 505 -2.64 -10.74 18.22
C ALA A 505 -1.24 -11.39 18.37
N LEU A 506 -0.28 -11.03 17.51
CA LEU A 506 1.09 -11.51 17.62
C LEU A 506 1.76 -11.00 18.92
N ALA A 507 1.63 -9.72 19.22
CA ALA A 507 2.23 -9.13 20.42
C ALA A 507 1.73 -9.80 21.71
N VAL A 508 0.42 -10.01 21.87
CA VAL A 508 -0.12 -10.67 23.06
C VAL A 508 0.30 -12.15 23.16
N SER A 509 0.53 -12.83 22.02
CA SER A 509 0.99 -14.22 22.03
C SER A 509 2.37 -14.41 22.67
N LEU A 510 3.14 -13.32 22.80
CA LEU A 510 4.51 -13.31 23.35
C LEU A 510 4.54 -13.02 24.86
N ASP A 511 3.40 -12.77 25.51
CA ASP A 511 3.40 -12.61 26.97
C ASP A 511 3.91 -13.88 27.67
N LYS A 512 4.54 -13.69 28.84
CA LYS A 512 5.18 -14.80 29.56
C LYS A 512 4.19 -15.90 29.89
N ILE A 513 4.58 -17.14 29.62
CA ILE A 513 3.90 -18.33 30.11
C ILE A 513 4.13 -18.41 31.63
N GLN A 514 3.07 -18.20 32.43
CA GLN A 514 3.19 -18.48 33.86
C GLN A 514 3.16 -19.99 34.06
N THR A 515 4.32 -20.57 34.31
CA THR A 515 4.40 -21.94 34.86
C THR A 515 3.89 -21.89 36.29
N THR A 516 2.91 -22.72 36.62
CA THR A 516 2.53 -22.95 38.02
C THR A 516 3.75 -23.48 38.80
N THR A 517 3.86 -23.11 40.07
CA THR A 517 4.99 -23.51 40.95
C THR A 517 5.28 -25.03 40.92
N ALA A 518 4.24 -25.85 40.67
CA ALA A 518 4.35 -27.31 40.52
C ALA A 518 5.04 -27.73 39.20
N GLU A 519 4.82 -27.02 38.08
CA GLU A 519 5.47 -27.28 36.78
C GLU A 519 6.93 -26.77 36.77
N ALA A 520 7.24 -25.69 37.50
CA ALA A 520 8.60 -25.20 37.66
C ALA A 520 9.48 -26.16 38.44
N MET A 521 8.93 -26.84 39.45
CA MET A 521 9.65 -27.88 40.21
C MET A 521 9.87 -29.17 39.42
N SER A 522 9.01 -29.50 38.47
CA SER A 522 9.17 -30.66 37.58
C SER A 522 10.29 -30.46 36.55
N ASN A 523 10.39 -29.25 36.01
CA ASN A 523 11.41 -28.90 35.01
C ASN A 523 12.82 -28.68 35.61
N SER A 524 12.91 -28.37 36.91
CA SER A 524 14.20 -28.26 37.60
C SER A 524 14.83 -29.62 37.88
N LYS A 525 14.03 -30.72 37.91
CA LYS A 525 14.53 -32.08 38.11
C LYS A 525 15.09 -32.76 36.85
N VAL A 526 14.96 -32.19 35.68
CA VAL A 526 15.46 -32.75 34.39
C VAL A 526 16.84 -32.18 34.00
N ARG A 527 17.46 -31.31 34.80
CA ARG A 527 18.76 -30.72 34.51
C ARG A 527 19.94 -31.30 35.35
N ILE A 528 19.80 -32.51 35.84
CA ILE A 528 20.94 -33.24 36.42
C ILE A 528 20.95 -34.62 35.75
N PHE A 529 21.63 -34.66 34.59
CA PHE A 529 22.42 -35.79 34.10
C PHE A 529 23.10 -35.38 32.82
#